data_7d6e6129cb7e54a8c0552ea1a44492df
#
_entry.id   7d6e6129cb7e54a8c0552ea1a44492df
#
_cell.length_a   1.000
_cell.length_b   1.000
_cell.length_c   1.000
_cell.angle_alpha   90.00
_cell.angle_beta   90.00
_cell.angle_gamma   90.00
#
_symmetry.space_group_name_H-M   'P 1'
#
loop_
_entity.id
_entity.type
_entity.pdbx_description
1 polymer ?
#
loop_
_entity_poly.entity_id
_entity_poly.type
_entity_poly.pdbx_seq_one_letter_code
_entity_poly.pdbx_strand_id
1 'polypeptide(L)'
;MKLYHHPLSGHAHRARLFLNLLGLPHELIEVDLAKGAHKQAGFLALNPFGQVPVLDDEGTIVTDSTAILVYLARKLKRRDWLPESPEAAADVQKWLSVAAGQIAYGPCAARLITVFGASFQAAEVIQRAHAILALSLIHI
;
A
#
# COMPACT_ATOMS: atom_id res chain seq x y z
N MET A 1 -15.92 -6.97 5.09
CA MET A 1 -14.83 -6.53 4.18
C MET A 1 -13.92 -7.69 3.83
N LYS A 2 -13.37 -7.73 2.61
CA LYS A 2 -12.34 -8.70 2.19
C LYS A 2 -11.11 -7.93 1.70
N LEU A 3 -9.93 -8.34 2.14
CA LEU A 3 -8.68 -7.78 1.67
C LEU A 3 -7.91 -8.83 0.86
N TYR A 4 -7.82 -8.64 -0.44
CA TYR A 4 -6.97 -9.43 -1.32
C TYR A 4 -5.52 -8.98 -1.14
N HIS A 5 -4.66 -9.89 -0.72
CA HIS A 5 -3.32 -9.57 -0.29
C HIS A 5 -2.30 -10.65 -0.67
N HIS A 6 -1.02 -10.33 -0.50
CA HIS A 6 0.05 -11.32 -0.46
C HIS A 6 0.92 -11.05 0.77
N PRO A 7 1.32 -12.08 1.54
CA PRO A 7 2.02 -11.91 2.83
C PRO A 7 3.31 -11.08 2.74
N LEU A 8 4.02 -11.18 1.62
CA LEU A 8 5.27 -10.47 1.40
C LEU A 8 5.09 -9.08 0.76
N SER A 9 3.87 -8.67 0.43
CA SER A 9 3.60 -7.35 -0.15
C SER A 9 3.56 -6.25 0.90
N GLY A 10 4.50 -5.29 0.83
CA GLY A 10 4.50 -4.12 1.71
C GLY A 10 3.27 -3.22 1.52
N HIS A 11 2.77 -3.12 0.29
CA HIS A 11 1.53 -2.38 0.00
C HIS A 11 0.31 -3.05 0.63
N ALA A 12 0.21 -4.39 0.55
CA ALA A 12 -0.87 -5.13 1.20
C ALA A 12 -0.76 -5.05 2.74
N HIS A 13 0.46 -5.12 3.28
CA HIS A 13 0.70 -4.94 4.70
C HIS A 13 0.21 -3.57 5.21
N ARG A 14 0.45 -2.49 4.47
CA ARG A 14 -0.05 -1.15 4.81
C ARG A 14 -1.56 -1.11 4.97
N ALA A 15 -2.30 -1.66 4.02
CA ALA A 15 -3.76 -1.70 4.06
C ALA A 15 -4.26 -2.56 5.24
N ARG A 16 -3.67 -3.74 5.43
CA ARG A 16 -4.00 -4.63 6.56
C ARG A 16 -3.71 -3.98 7.91
N LEU A 17 -2.55 -3.33 8.05
CA LEU A 17 -2.19 -2.61 9.28
C LEU A 17 -3.23 -1.53 9.61
N PHE A 18 -3.65 -0.77 8.61
CA PHE A 18 -4.64 0.29 8.81
C PHE A 18 -6.02 -0.27 9.20
N LEU A 19 -6.48 -1.36 8.57
CA LEU A 19 -7.70 -2.06 8.98
C LEU A 19 -7.64 -2.48 10.45
N ASN A 20 -6.50 -3.03 10.90
CA ASN A 20 -6.29 -3.42 12.29
C ASN A 20 -6.28 -2.22 13.25
N LEU A 21 -5.60 -1.12 12.90
CA LEU A 21 -5.58 0.11 13.71
C LEU A 21 -6.96 0.75 13.86
N LEU A 22 -7.81 0.58 12.85
CA LEU A 22 -9.20 1.03 12.88
C LEU A 22 -10.15 0.03 13.59
N GLY A 23 -9.65 -1.14 14.00
CA GLY A 23 -10.46 -2.19 14.63
C GLY A 23 -11.50 -2.82 13.70
N LEU A 24 -11.29 -2.78 12.38
CA LEU A 24 -12.25 -3.27 11.40
C LEU A 24 -12.09 -4.77 11.15
N PRO A 25 -13.15 -5.57 11.37
CA PRO A 25 -13.13 -6.99 11.04
C PRO A 25 -13.03 -7.17 9.52
N HIS A 26 -12.10 -8.02 9.09
CA HIS A 26 -11.88 -8.28 7.68
C HIS A 26 -11.37 -9.71 7.44
N GLU A 27 -11.74 -10.27 6.33
CA GLU A 27 -11.24 -11.53 5.79
C GLU A 27 -10.01 -11.27 4.93
N LEU A 28 -8.97 -12.08 5.09
CA LEU A 28 -7.78 -12.03 4.25
C LEU A 28 -7.88 -13.08 3.14
N ILE A 29 -7.87 -12.61 1.88
CA ILE A 29 -7.85 -13.47 0.69
C ILE A 29 -6.45 -13.44 0.10
N GLU A 30 -5.70 -14.52 0.26
CA GLU A 30 -4.35 -14.61 -0.28
C GLU A 30 -4.38 -14.75 -1.81
N VAL A 31 -3.57 -13.95 -2.49
CA VAL A 31 -3.37 -13.98 -3.93
C VAL A 31 -1.99 -14.56 -4.22
N ASP A 32 -1.94 -15.76 -4.82
CA ASP A 32 -0.69 -16.45 -5.15
C ASP A 32 0.01 -15.73 -6.33
N LEU A 33 0.92 -14.81 -5.97
CA LEU A 33 1.68 -14.04 -6.97
C LEU A 33 2.65 -14.93 -7.76
N ALA A 34 3.18 -15.99 -7.13
CA ALA A 34 4.13 -16.89 -7.78
C ALA A 34 3.46 -17.69 -8.90
N LYS A 35 2.21 -18.09 -8.71
CA LYS A 35 1.40 -18.74 -9.75
C LYS A 35 0.70 -17.76 -10.70
N GLY A 36 0.96 -16.47 -10.56
CA GLY A 36 0.37 -15.45 -11.43
C GLY A 36 -1.14 -15.24 -11.22
N ALA A 37 -1.70 -15.60 -10.05
CA ALA A 37 -3.13 -15.44 -9.77
C ALA A 37 -3.64 -14.01 -9.97
N HIS A 38 -2.78 -13.00 -9.69
CA HIS A 38 -3.07 -11.59 -9.91
C HIS A 38 -3.20 -11.19 -11.40
N LYS A 39 -2.81 -12.06 -12.33
CA LYS A 39 -2.91 -11.86 -13.78
C LYS A 39 -4.03 -12.69 -14.43
N GLN A 40 -4.77 -13.45 -13.64
CA GLN A 40 -5.91 -14.21 -14.14
C GLN A 40 -7.14 -13.31 -14.30
N ALA A 41 -8.02 -13.66 -15.23
CA ALA A 41 -9.20 -12.86 -15.58
C ALA A 41 -10.07 -12.49 -14.37
N GLY A 42 -10.27 -13.42 -13.44
CA GLY A 42 -11.06 -13.19 -12.23
C GLY A 42 -10.49 -12.08 -11.34
N PHE A 43 -9.17 -12.03 -11.17
CA PHE A 43 -8.53 -10.97 -10.40
C PHE A 43 -8.43 -9.65 -11.19
N LEU A 44 -8.15 -9.73 -12.50
CA LEU A 44 -8.11 -8.54 -13.36
C LEU A 44 -9.46 -7.83 -13.46
N ALA A 45 -10.57 -8.55 -13.27
CA ALA A 45 -11.91 -7.94 -13.16
C ALA A 45 -12.06 -7.08 -11.88
N LEU A 46 -11.34 -7.42 -10.79
CA LEU A 46 -11.30 -6.60 -9.57
C LEU A 46 -10.31 -5.44 -9.71
N ASN A 47 -9.13 -5.72 -10.27
CA ASN A 47 -8.08 -4.72 -10.45
C ASN A 47 -7.38 -4.92 -11.80
N PRO A 48 -7.67 -4.10 -12.81
CA PRO A 48 -7.06 -4.20 -14.14
C PRO A 48 -5.54 -4.07 -14.16
N PHE A 49 -4.95 -3.42 -13.14
CA PHE A 49 -3.49 -3.34 -12.99
C PHE A 49 -2.87 -4.67 -12.54
N GLY A 50 -3.68 -5.64 -12.05
CA GLY A 50 -3.21 -6.91 -11.56
C GLY A 50 -2.23 -6.75 -10.40
N GLN A 51 -2.58 -5.94 -9.41
CA GLN A 51 -1.76 -5.63 -8.23
C GLN A 51 -2.54 -5.82 -6.94
N VAL A 52 -1.86 -6.25 -5.90
CA VAL A 52 -2.38 -6.28 -4.52
C VAL A 52 -1.85 -5.07 -3.74
N PRO A 53 -2.62 -4.54 -2.77
CA PRO A 53 -3.91 -5.01 -2.27
C PRO A 53 -5.11 -4.57 -3.11
N VAL A 54 -6.22 -5.29 -2.92
CA VAL A 54 -7.57 -4.84 -3.30
C VAL A 54 -8.47 -5.01 -2.09
N LEU A 55 -9.24 -3.99 -1.75
CA LEU A 55 -10.28 -4.07 -0.73
C LEU A 55 -11.63 -4.24 -1.42
N ASP A 56 -12.39 -5.25 -1.00
CA ASP A 56 -13.81 -5.40 -1.30
C ASP A 56 -14.60 -5.11 -0.02
N ASP A 57 -15.30 -4.00 -0.03
CA ASP A 57 -16.16 -3.58 1.05
C ASP A 57 -17.62 -3.68 0.61
N GLU A 58 -18.17 -4.87 0.76
CA GLU A 58 -19.58 -5.18 0.40
C GLU A 58 -19.91 -4.80 -1.04
N GLY A 59 -19.01 -5.10 -1.98
CA GLY A 59 -19.16 -4.82 -3.40
C GLY A 59 -18.52 -3.49 -3.83
N THR A 60 -18.09 -2.63 -2.92
CA THR A 60 -17.26 -1.47 -3.25
C THR A 60 -15.81 -1.92 -3.37
N ILE A 61 -15.30 -1.95 -4.60
CA ILE A 61 -13.92 -2.36 -4.88
C ILE A 61 -13.01 -1.13 -4.85
N VAL A 62 -12.00 -1.17 -3.97
CA VAL A 62 -10.99 -0.13 -3.85
C VAL A 62 -9.62 -0.74 -4.13
N THR A 63 -8.96 -0.26 -5.17
CA THR A 63 -7.61 -0.65 -5.55
C THR A 63 -6.61 0.43 -5.12
N ASP A 64 -5.32 0.07 -5.03
CA ASP A 64 -4.23 0.85 -4.48
C ASP A 64 -4.26 0.99 -2.94
N SER A 65 -3.10 0.76 -2.33
CA SER A 65 -2.98 0.75 -0.86
C SER A 65 -3.21 2.11 -0.22
N THR A 66 -2.83 3.21 -0.86
CA THR A 66 -3.04 4.56 -0.34
C THR A 66 -4.48 5.01 -0.52
N ALA A 67 -5.10 4.64 -1.63
CA ALA A 67 -6.53 4.87 -1.85
C ALA A 67 -7.41 4.12 -0.84
N ILE A 68 -7.02 2.89 -0.45
CA ILE A 68 -7.70 2.13 0.61
C ILE A 68 -7.66 2.90 1.94
N LEU A 69 -6.50 3.48 2.31
CA LEU A 69 -6.39 4.28 3.52
C LEU A 69 -7.34 5.49 3.49
N VAL A 70 -7.33 6.23 2.40
CA VAL A 70 -8.20 7.40 2.20
C VAL A 70 -9.68 7.00 2.25
N TYR A 71 -10.06 5.92 1.55
CA TYR A 71 -11.43 5.41 1.55
C TYR A 71 -11.92 5.09 2.96
N LEU A 72 -11.15 4.31 3.71
CA LEU A 72 -11.51 3.88 5.07
C LEU A 72 -11.61 5.08 6.02
N ALA A 73 -10.64 6.00 5.98
CA ALA A 73 -10.65 7.20 6.82
C ALA A 73 -11.88 8.08 6.52
N ARG A 74 -12.26 8.25 5.26
CA ARG A 74 -13.45 9.00 4.85
C ARG A 74 -14.75 8.29 5.24
N LYS A 75 -14.87 6.99 4.96
CA LYS A 75 -16.04 6.18 5.29
C LYS A 75 -16.36 6.24 6.78
N LEU A 76 -15.33 6.17 7.64
CA LEU A 76 -15.46 6.19 9.09
C LEU A 76 -15.41 7.58 9.72
N LYS A 77 -15.31 8.63 8.91
CA LYS A 77 -15.20 10.02 9.36
C LYS A 77 -14.03 10.25 10.34
N ARG A 78 -12.92 9.53 10.13
CA ARG A 78 -11.71 9.57 10.97
C ARG A 78 -10.85 10.78 10.60
N ARG A 79 -11.25 11.95 11.14
CA ARG A 79 -10.55 13.22 10.93
C ARG A 79 -9.15 13.26 11.55
N ASP A 80 -8.91 12.41 12.51
CA ASP A 80 -7.60 12.17 13.14
C ASP A 80 -6.59 11.52 12.17
N TRP A 81 -7.06 10.75 11.17
CA TRP A 81 -6.25 10.13 10.12
C TRP A 81 -6.28 10.90 8.79
N LEU A 82 -7.39 11.52 8.48
CA LEU A 82 -7.56 12.32 7.26
C LEU A 82 -8.33 13.62 7.59
N PRO A 83 -7.61 14.68 7.93
CA PRO A 83 -8.18 15.98 8.28
C PRO A 83 -9.00 16.59 7.13
N GLU A 84 -9.90 17.53 7.49
CA GLU A 84 -10.75 18.21 6.51
C GLU A 84 -10.15 19.54 6.05
N SER A 85 -9.27 20.18 6.85
CA SER A 85 -8.62 21.41 6.40
C SER A 85 -7.72 21.17 5.19
N PRO A 86 -7.68 22.08 4.22
CA PRO A 86 -6.87 21.93 3.02
C PRO A 86 -5.39 21.70 3.30
N GLU A 87 -4.84 22.42 4.25
CA GLU A 87 -3.43 22.37 4.64
C GLU A 87 -3.08 21.00 5.24
N ALA A 88 -3.84 20.53 6.21
CA ALA A 88 -3.59 19.24 6.85
C ALA A 88 -3.88 18.07 5.91
N ALA A 89 -4.89 18.18 5.04
CA ALA A 89 -5.14 17.17 4.00
C ALA A 89 -3.99 17.11 2.99
N ALA A 90 -3.40 18.26 2.62
CA ALA A 90 -2.24 18.32 1.74
C ALA A 90 -1.01 17.68 2.39
N ASP A 91 -0.81 17.85 3.69
CA ASP A 91 0.26 17.19 4.43
C ASP A 91 0.10 15.67 4.43
N VAL A 92 -1.10 15.15 4.69
CA VAL A 92 -1.36 13.70 4.57
C VAL A 92 -1.08 13.22 3.15
N GLN A 93 -1.59 13.92 2.12
CA GLN A 93 -1.37 13.55 0.73
C GLN A 93 0.12 13.55 0.35
N LYS A 94 0.90 14.50 0.85
CA LYS A 94 2.36 14.53 0.67
C LYS A 94 3.00 13.21 1.13
N TRP A 95 2.67 12.75 2.33
CA TRP A 95 3.22 11.50 2.87
C TRP A 95 2.70 10.25 2.15
N LEU A 96 1.44 10.24 1.69
CA LEU A 96 0.93 9.17 0.83
C LEU A 96 1.69 9.10 -0.50
N SER A 97 2.01 10.26 -1.09
CA SER A 97 2.81 10.35 -2.33
C SER A 97 4.25 9.89 -2.11
N VAL A 98 4.88 10.28 -0.99
CA VAL A 98 6.20 9.78 -0.58
C VAL A 98 6.20 8.26 -0.42
N ALA A 99 5.15 7.71 0.18
CA ALA A 99 5.01 6.27 0.38
C ALA A 99 4.84 5.51 -0.95
N ALA A 100 4.06 6.04 -1.89
CA ALA A 100 3.84 5.44 -3.20
C ALA A 100 5.02 5.62 -4.17
N GLY A 101 5.82 6.67 -3.97
CA GLY A 101 6.98 7.00 -4.78
C GLY A 101 8.30 6.60 -4.11
N GLN A 102 8.84 7.47 -3.27
CA GLN A 102 10.20 7.35 -2.76
C GLN A 102 10.41 6.09 -1.88
N ILE A 103 9.43 5.74 -1.03
CA ILE A 103 9.50 4.50 -0.24
C ILE A 103 9.37 3.26 -1.13
N ALA A 104 8.47 3.29 -2.12
CA ALA A 104 8.28 2.17 -3.03
C ALA A 104 9.52 1.91 -3.91
N TYR A 105 10.12 2.98 -4.45
CA TYR A 105 11.28 2.89 -5.37
C TYR A 105 12.65 3.01 -4.67
N GLY A 106 12.69 3.11 -3.37
CA GLY A 106 13.90 3.03 -2.53
C GLY A 106 13.88 1.75 -1.67
N PRO A 107 13.48 1.84 -0.39
CA PRO A 107 13.52 0.70 0.55
C PRO A 107 12.76 -0.53 0.08
N CYS A 108 11.55 -0.36 -0.50
CA CYS A 108 10.78 -1.50 -0.99
C CYS A 108 11.46 -2.14 -2.20
N ALA A 109 11.97 -1.37 -3.16
CA ALA A 109 12.68 -1.89 -4.32
C ALA A 109 13.95 -2.65 -3.90
N ALA A 110 14.73 -2.13 -2.94
CA ALA A 110 15.88 -2.83 -2.38
C ALA A 110 15.49 -4.19 -1.78
N ARG A 111 14.38 -4.23 -1.02
CA ARG A 111 13.85 -5.47 -0.45
C ARG A 111 13.39 -6.46 -1.52
N LEU A 112 12.81 -6.00 -2.63
CA LEU A 112 12.33 -6.87 -3.72
C LEU A 112 13.47 -7.64 -4.39
N ILE A 113 14.70 -7.13 -4.40
CA ILE A 113 15.87 -7.85 -4.93
C ILE A 113 16.09 -9.14 -4.14
N THR A 114 16.07 -9.07 -2.81
CA THR A 114 16.34 -10.23 -1.95
C THR A 114 15.14 -11.17 -1.83
N VAL A 115 13.92 -10.65 -1.83
CA VAL A 115 12.69 -11.43 -1.57
C VAL A 115 12.15 -12.08 -2.83
N PHE A 116 12.25 -11.39 -3.98
CA PHE A 116 11.64 -11.83 -5.23
C PHE A 116 12.63 -11.91 -6.41
N GLY A 117 13.93 -11.67 -6.18
CA GLY A 117 14.93 -11.67 -7.25
C GLY A 117 14.71 -10.57 -8.29
N ALA A 118 14.12 -9.42 -7.88
CA ALA A 118 13.81 -8.35 -8.82
C ALA A 118 15.07 -7.71 -9.42
N SER A 119 15.02 -7.39 -10.70
CA SER A 119 16.16 -6.88 -11.49
C SER A 119 16.33 -5.36 -11.32
N PHE A 120 16.50 -4.87 -10.09
CA PHE A 120 16.86 -3.48 -9.82
C PHE A 120 18.39 -3.33 -9.66
N GLN A 121 18.88 -2.12 -9.94
CA GLN A 121 20.28 -1.77 -9.64
C GLN A 121 20.44 -1.57 -8.12
N ALA A 122 21.04 -2.55 -7.44
CA ALA A 122 21.10 -2.58 -5.97
C ALA A 122 21.70 -1.30 -5.37
N ALA A 123 22.84 -0.81 -5.90
CA ALA A 123 23.48 0.40 -5.40
C ALA A 123 22.55 1.62 -5.48
N GLU A 124 21.84 1.79 -6.58
CA GLU A 124 20.92 2.91 -6.80
C GLU A 124 19.73 2.88 -5.83
N VAL A 125 19.06 1.73 -5.71
CA VAL A 125 17.88 1.64 -4.82
C VAL A 125 18.26 1.73 -3.35
N ILE A 126 19.45 1.26 -2.95
CA ILE A 126 19.98 1.42 -1.59
C ILE A 126 20.30 2.89 -1.31
N GLN A 127 20.93 3.60 -2.25
CA GLN A 127 21.18 5.04 -2.11
C GLN A 127 19.87 5.81 -1.94
N ARG A 128 18.86 5.54 -2.75
CA ARG A 128 17.51 6.11 -2.61
C ARG A 128 16.88 5.79 -1.25
N ALA A 129 17.06 4.55 -0.78
CA ALA A 129 16.56 4.14 0.52
C ALA A 129 17.19 4.96 1.65
N HIS A 130 18.51 5.11 1.67
CA HIS A 130 19.19 5.94 2.68
C HIS A 130 18.73 7.39 2.64
N ALA A 131 18.58 7.99 1.46
CA ALA A 131 18.14 9.37 1.31
C ALA A 131 16.74 9.60 1.90
N ILE A 132 15.77 8.73 1.57
CA ILE A 132 14.39 8.93 2.08
C ILE A 132 14.27 8.57 3.55
N LEU A 133 14.99 7.56 4.04
CA LEU A 133 14.95 7.20 5.46
C LEU A 133 15.56 8.30 6.33
N ALA A 134 16.64 8.94 5.89
CA ALA A 134 17.22 10.08 6.59
C ALA A 134 16.21 11.22 6.77
N LEU A 135 15.42 11.53 5.72
CA LEU A 135 14.36 12.54 5.80
C LEU A 135 13.17 12.08 6.67
N SER A 136 12.77 10.82 6.56
CA SER A 136 11.64 10.27 7.32
C SER A 136 11.93 10.26 8.82
N LEU A 137 13.14 9.91 9.23
CA LEU A 137 13.54 9.84 10.64
C LEU A 137 13.60 11.21 11.33
N ILE A 138 13.78 12.30 10.58
CA ILE A 138 13.76 13.65 11.15
C ILE A 138 12.33 14.05 11.60
N HIS A 139 11.29 13.44 11.03
CA HIS A 139 9.89 13.78 11.27
C HIS A 139 9.18 12.83 12.26
N ILE A 140 9.90 11.85 12.78
CA ILE A 140 9.43 10.95 13.83
C ILE A 140 9.90 11.45 15.20
#